data_b6315b3ba96b02e1b872dd005f919c25
#
_entry.id   b6315b3ba96b02e1b872dd005f919c25
#
_cell.length_a   1.000
_cell.length_b   1.000
_cell.length_c   1.000
_cell.angle_alpha   90.00
_cell.angle_beta   90.00
_cell.angle_gamma   90.00
#
_symmetry.space_group_name_H-M   'P 1'
#
loop_
_entity.id
_entity.type
_entity.pdbx_description
1 polymer ?
#
loop_
_entity_poly.entity_id
_entity_poly.type
_entity_poly.pdbx_seq_one_letter_code
_entity_poly.pdbx_strand_id
1 'polypeptide(L)'
;MESGTANLLHMLEDRVKSLCESEKYAEAKQAAEAAINKARSGSKDDPEEVAELALCLEVKGDLLRQMGDLELARIDYLEALELLNGKKEYTEQLGRISASTAVLYDQTENGNEAKKFYERAIELFMRLDPPAMLDVADLKNNLAFLYEAEGDDNHAETLLLDALKISHDELGKEDSETAAICNNLGALYQKTGHYIQAREMHNMALDNRSESLGKDHPDTGQSHGNLAVALAESEQPKEAREHFDLSLDIYEKNLGEHLSDYATVVTNYTQFLKGSGDEKGAMALEKRAHKMLKKA
;
A
#
# COMPACT_ATOMS: atom_id res chain seq x y z
N MET A 1 6.53 31.01 16.51
CA MET A 1 5.06 31.16 16.62
C MET A 1 4.52 30.30 15.50
N GLU A 2 4.05 29.10 15.82
CA GLU A 2 3.30 28.31 14.86
C GLU A 2 2.11 29.13 14.46
N SER A 3 1.95 29.37 13.17
CA SER A 3 0.90 30.26 12.65
C SER A 3 -0.46 29.66 12.99
N GLY A 4 -1.45 30.51 13.29
CA GLY A 4 -2.82 30.07 13.59
C GLY A 4 -3.46 29.26 12.46
N THR A 5 -2.91 29.31 11.24
CA THR A 5 -3.25 28.54 10.07
C THR A 5 -2.87 27.04 10.20
N ALA A 6 -1.65 26.68 10.63
CA ALA A 6 -1.25 25.30 10.84
C ALA A 6 -2.17 24.58 11.85
N ASN A 7 -2.63 25.28 12.88
CA ASN A 7 -3.53 24.73 13.90
C ASN A 7 -4.97 24.51 13.38
N LEU A 8 -5.48 25.39 12.52
CA LEU A 8 -6.80 25.23 11.89
C LEU A 8 -6.86 24.08 10.89
N LEU A 9 -5.75 23.80 10.24
CA LEU A 9 -5.59 22.74 9.24
C LEU A 9 -5.56 21.35 9.87
N HIS A 10 -4.74 21.16 10.90
CA HIS A 10 -4.78 19.93 11.70
C HIS A 10 -6.20 19.66 12.24
N MET A 11 -6.89 20.70 12.68
CA MET A 11 -8.29 20.57 13.13
C MET A 11 -9.24 20.13 12.02
N LEU A 12 -9.02 20.53 10.76
CA LEU A 12 -9.85 20.09 9.64
C LEU A 12 -9.56 18.64 9.28
N GLU A 13 -8.29 18.29 9.15
CA GLU A 13 -7.85 16.90 8.87
C GLU A 13 -8.38 15.95 9.94
N ASP A 14 -8.15 16.25 11.21
CA ASP A 14 -8.64 15.45 12.36
C ASP A 14 -10.16 15.32 12.35
N ARG A 15 -10.87 16.42 12.07
CA ARG A 15 -12.34 16.42 12.01
C ARG A 15 -12.86 15.57 10.85
N VAL A 16 -12.28 15.72 9.66
CA VAL A 16 -12.67 14.91 8.48
C VAL A 16 -12.38 13.44 8.75
N LYS A 17 -11.19 13.11 9.26
CA LYS A 17 -10.80 11.76 9.63
C LYS A 17 -11.76 11.13 10.65
N SER A 18 -12.05 11.83 11.75
CA SER A 18 -12.98 11.35 12.79
C SER A 18 -14.41 11.14 12.26
N LEU A 19 -14.86 11.98 11.33
CA LEU A 19 -16.17 11.81 10.68
C LEU A 19 -16.17 10.60 9.73
N CYS A 20 -15.09 10.34 9.02
CA CYS A 20 -14.92 9.15 8.18
C CYS A 20 -14.90 7.87 9.03
N GLU A 21 -14.15 7.84 10.13
CA GLU A 21 -14.13 6.72 11.08
C GLU A 21 -15.52 6.42 11.70
N SER A 22 -16.37 7.45 11.77
CA SER A 22 -17.77 7.34 12.22
C SER A 22 -18.75 7.08 11.06
N GLU A 23 -18.27 6.80 9.85
CA GLU A 23 -19.06 6.61 8.61
C GLU A 23 -19.94 7.81 8.23
N LYS A 24 -19.64 9.02 8.75
CA LYS A 24 -20.40 10.25 8.51
C LYS A 24 -19.87 11.03 7.31
N TYR A 25 -19.73 10.39 6.17
CA TYR A 25 -19.13 10.95 4.95
C TYR A 25 -19.79 12.24 4.46
N ALA A 26 -21.12 12.36 4.59
CA ALA A 26 -21.84 13.58 4.20
C ALA A 26 -21.45 14.80 5.05
N GLU A 27 -21.29 14.61 6.38
CA GLU A 27 -20.84 15.65 7.30
C GLU A 27 -19.36 16.01 7.05
N ALA A 28 -18.50 15.01 6.77
CA ALA A 28 -17.10 15.20 6.41
C ALA A 28 -16.97 16.06 5.14
N LYS A 29 -17.72 15.74 4.08
CA LYS A 29 -17.76 16.50 2.83
C LYS A 29 -18.23 17.94 3.05
N GLN A 30 -19.29 18.15 3.83
CA GLN A 30 -19.78 19.49 4.17
C GLN A 30 -18.73 20.30 4.95
N ALA A 31 -18.00 19.67 5.88
CA ALA A 31 -16.94 20.34 6.63
C ALA A 31 -15.78 20.77 5.71
N ALA A 32 -15.34 19.90 4.80
CA ALA A 32 -14.29 20.20 3.83
C ALA A 32 -14.72 21.32 2.85
N GLU A 33 -15.96 21.28 2.34
CA GLU A 33 -16.51 22.33 1.47
C GLU A 33 -16.61 23.69 2.18
N ALA A 34 -17.01 23.71 3.45
CA ALA A 34 -17.06 24.95 4.24
C ALA A 34 -15.66 25.55 4.44
N ALA A 35 -14.64 24.71 4.69
CA ALA A 35 -13.25 25.13 4.80
C ALA A 35 -12.73 25.72 3.48
N ILE A 36 -12.97 25.06 2.35
CA ILE A 36 -12.60 25.55 1.02
C ILE A 36 -13.25 26.91 0.72
N ASN A 37 -14.55 27.04 1.02
CA ASN A 37 -15.26 28.30 0.79
C ASN A 37 -14.68 29.45 1.64
N LYS A 38 -14.29 29.15 2.87
CA LYS A 38 -13.61 30.12 3.74
C LYS A 38 -12.22 30.48 3.18
N ALA A 39 -11.40 29.48 2.82
CA ALA A 39 -10.07 29.71 2.26
C ALA A 39 -10.13 30.48 0.93
N ARG A 40 -11.11 30.22 0.07
CA ARG A 40 -11.33 30.97 -1.19
C ARG A 40 -11.73 32.43 -0.98
N SER A 41 -12.20 32.82 0.20
CA SER A 41 -12.50 34.23 0.54
C SER A 41 -11.26 35.02 0.94
N GLY A 42 -10.13 34.38 1.12
CA GLY A 42 -8.84 34.97 1.42
C GLY A 42 -8.17 35.66 0.24
N SER A 43 -6.98 36.22 0.48
CA SER A 43 -6.19 36.89 -0.54
C SER A 43 -5.46 35.88 -1.42
N LYS A 44 -5.58 36.01 -2.73
CA LYS A 44 -4.82 35.18 -3.69
C LYS A 44 -3.33 35.57 -3.77
N ASP A 45 -2.97 36.73 -3.20
CA ASP A 45 -1.60 37.21 -3.18
C ASP A 45 -0.87 36.84 -1.88
N ASP A 46 -1.59 36.31 -0.86
CA ASP A 46 -0.99 35.83 0.36
C ASP A 46 -0.58 34.37 0.21
N PRO A 47 0.72 34.06 0.28
CA PRO A 47 1.21 32.69 0.13
C PRO A 47 0.64 31.71 1.18
N GLU A 48 0.41 32.16 2.42
CA GLU A 48 -0.13 31.31 3.49
C GLU A 48 -1.60 30.95 3.21
N GLU A 49 -2.42 31.94 2.78
CA GLU A 49 -3.83 31.69 2.44
C GLU A 49 -3.97 30.81 1.18
N VAL A 50 -3.06 30.92 0.23
CA VAL A 50 -3.01 30.02 -0.94
C VAL A 50 -2.65 28.59 -0.53
N ALA A 51 -1.69 28.42 0.39
CA ALA A 51 -1.33 27.10 0.91
C ALA A 51 -2.45 26.47 1.73
N GLU A 52 -3.20 27.29 2.50
CA GLU A 52 -4.40 26.86 3.23
C GLU A 52 -5.46 26.33 2.25
N LEU A 53 -5.73 27.03 1.17
CA LEU A 53 -6.69 26.57 0.16
C LEU A 53 -6.23 25.24 -0.48
N ALA A 54 -4.95 25.14 -0.84
CA ALA A 54 -4.41 23.91 -1.42
C ALA A 54 -4.55 22.72 -0.48
N LEU A 55 -4.34 22.90 0.82
CA LEU A 55 -4.50 21.84 1.80
C LEU A 55 -5.98 21.46 2.01
N CYS A 56 -6.90 22.43 2.06
CA CYS A 56 -8.32 22.13 2.11
C CYS A 56 -8.78 21.29 0.89
N LEU A 57 -8.21 21.58 -0.29
CA LEU A 57 -8.46 20.81 -1.51
C LEU A 57 -7.86 19.40 -1.44
N GLU A 58 -6.62 19.25 -0.89
CA GLU A 58 -5.99 17.96 -0.63
C GLU A 58 -6.88 17.10 0.27
N VAL A 59 -7.28 17.60 1.43
CA VAL A 59 -8.14 16.88 2.40
C VAL A 59 -9.47 16.47 1.77
N LYS A 60 -10.10 17.35 0.99
CA LYS A 60 -11.35 17.01 0.30
C LYS A 60 -11.11 16.00 -0.82
N GLY A 61 -10.00 16.11 -1.54
CA GLY A 61 -9.60 15.15 -2.57
C GLY A 61 -9.42 13.74 -2.00
N ASP A 62 -8.73 13.61 -0.86
CA ASP A 62 -8.55 12.33 -0.17
C ASP A 62 -9.89 11.74 0.30
N LEU A 63 -10.78 12.56 0.86
CA LEU A 63 -12.13 12.16 1.23
C LEU A 63 -12.93 11.65 0.01
N LEU A 64 -12.93 12.40 -1.08
CA LEU A 64 -13.63 12.02 -2.31
C LEU A 64 -13.08 10.72 -2.91
N ARG A 65 -11.77 10.54 -2.88
CA ARG A 65 -11.12 9.31 -3.33
C ARG A 65 -11.56 8.10 -2.49
N GLN A 66 -11.62 8.24 -1.16
CA GLN A 66 -12.14 7.20 -0.26
C GLN A 66 -13.63 6.88 -0.51
N MET A 67 -14.42 7.87 -0.90
CA MET A 67 -15.83 7.70 -1.27
C MET A 67 -16.04 7.11 -2.67
N GLY A 68 -14.99 7.00 -3.50
CA GLY A 68 -15.07 6.56 -4.88
C GLY A 68 -15.43 7.66 -5.87
N ASP A 69 -15.56 8.92 -5.44
CA ASP A 69 -15.83 10.09 -6.28
C ASP A 69 -14.53 10.56 -7.00
N LEU A 70 -13.88 9.65 -7.74
CA LEU A 70 -12.51 9.80 -8.26
C LEU A 70 -12.33 11.02 -9.18
N GLU A 71 -13.32 11.34 -10.02
CA GLU A 71 -13.25 12.52 -10.91
C GLU A 71 -13.27 13.85 -10.13
N LEU A 72 -14.05 13.93 -9.06
CA LEU A 72 -14.06 15.12 -8.21
C LEU A 72 -12.75 15.24 -7.41
N ALA A 73 -12.22 14.12 -6.91
CA ALA A 73 -10.93 14.09 -6.25
C ALA A 73 -9.81 14.58 -7.17
N ARG A 74 -9.83 14.15 -8.44
CA ARG A 74 -8.87 14.58 -9.46
C ARG A 74 -8.87 16.09 -9.66
N ILE A 75 -10.06 16.69 -9.73
CA ILE A 75 -10.20 18.15 -9.91
C ILE A 75 -9.58 18.88 -8.72
N ASP A 76 -9.89 18.46 -7.50
CA ASP A 76 -9.38 19.10 -6.29
C ASP A 76 -7.86 18.97 -6.17
N TYR A 77 -7.28 17.80 -6.44
CA TYR A 77 -5.82 17.63 -6.42
C TYR A 77 -5.10 18.47 -7.48
N LEU A 78 -5.63 18.51 -8.70
CA LEU A 78 -5.00 19.29 -9.77
C LEU A 78 -5.09 20.80 -9.48
N GLU A 79 -6.19 21.31 -8.93
CA GLU A 79 -6.30 22.70 -8.47
C GLU A 79 -5.27 23.00 -7.39
N ALA A 80 -5.12 22.10 -6.39
CA ALA A 80 -4.15 22.25 -5.31
C ALA A 80 -2.70 22.30 -5.84
N LEU A 81 -2.35 21.39 -6.76
CA LEU A 81 -1.03 21.38 -7.40
C LEU A 81 -0.74 22.66 -8.21
N GLU A 82 -1.75 23.23 -8.89
CA GLU A 82 -1.60 24.48 -9.64
C GLU A 82 -1.36 25.67 -8.72
N LEU A 83 -2.09 25.75 -7.61
CA LEU A 83 -1.95 26.80 -6.60
C LEU A 83 -0.53 26.88 -6.01
N LEU A 84 0.10 25.74 -5.80
CA LEU A 84 1.43 25.64 -5.19
C LEU A 84 2.57 25.58 -6.21
N ASN A 85 2.27 25.50 -7.50
CA ASN A 85 3.27 25.30 -8.53
C ASN A 85 4.37 26.39 -8.51
N GLY A 86 5.64 25.96 -8.53
CA GLY A 86 6.81 26.84 -8.52
C GLY A 86 7.17 27.44 -7.15
N LYS A 87 6.42 27.17 -6.10
CA LYS A 87 6.65 27.68 -4.74
C LYS A 87 7.45 26.67 -3.93
N LYS A 88 8.75 26.92 -3.76
CA LYS A 88 9.68 25.99 -3.11
C LYS A 88 9.40 25.79 -1.62
N GLU A 89 8.81 26.75 -0.95
CA GLU A 89 8.42 26.70 0.46
C GLU A 89 7.37 25.61 0.75
N TYR A 90 6.63 25.15 -0.28
CA TYR A 90 5.60 24.12 -0.16
C TYR A 90 6.00 22.78 -0.82
N THR A 91 7.31 22.50 -0.90
CA THR A 91 7.84 21.28 -1.53
C THR A 91 7.25 20.01 -0.93
N GLU A 92 7.12 19.93 0.39
CA GLU A 92 6.54 18.79 1.08
C GLU A 92 5.05 18.59 0.73
N GLN A 93 4.26 19.66 0.79
CA GLN A 93 2.86 19.62 0.43
C GLN A 93 2.65 19.24 -1.04
N LEU A 94 3.47 19.79 -1.95
CA LEU A 94 3.46 19.37 -3.35
C LEU A 94 3.80 17.90 -3.53
N GLY A 95 4.73 17.37 -2.71
CA GLY A 95 5.08 15.95 -2.68
C GLY A 95 3.88 15.09 -2.30
N ARG A 96 3.22 15.40 -1.18
CA ARG A 96 2.04 14.67 -0.70
C ARG A 96 0.88 14.70 -1.71
N ILE A 97 0.52 15.88 -2.24
CA ILE A 97 -0.56 16.00 -3.23
C ILE A 97 -0.20 15.24 -4.51
N SER A 98 1.07 15.26 -4.92
CA SER A 98 1.52 14.48 -6.08
C SER A 98 1.40 12.98 -5.81
N ALA A 99 1.73 12.50 -4.60
CA ALA A 99 1.57 11.10 -4.19
C ALA A 99 0.07 10.68 -4.22
N SER A 100 -0.82 11.47 -3.61
CA SER A 100 -2.27 11.23 -3.64
C SER A 100 -2.82 11.22 -5.07
N THR A 101 -2.31 12.12 -5.93
CA THR A 101 -2.68 12.18 -7.35
C THR A 101 -2.21 10.93 -8.11
N ALA A 102 -1.00 10.44 -7.81
CA ALA A 102 -0.48 9.20 -8.40
C ALA A 102 -1.37 8.00 -8.06
N VAL A 103 -1.71 7.83 -6.78
CA VAL A 103 -2.61 6.76 -6.31
C VAL A 103 -3.98 6.85 -7.00
N LEU A 104 -4.52 8.05 -7.19
CA LEU A 104 -5.80 8.25 -7.89
C LEU A 104 -5.72 7.82 -9.36
N TYR A 105 -4.64 8.18 -10.07
CA TYR A 105 -4.45 7.78 -11.46
C TYR A 105 -4.22 6.26 -11.59
N ASP A 106 -3.58 5.63 -10.62
CA ASP A 106 -3.44 4.18 -10.54
C ASP A 106 -4.82 3.51 -10.37
N GLN A 107 -5.64 3.98 -9.43
CA GLN A 107 -7.01 3.49 -9.22
C GLN A 107 -7.92 3.67 -10.43
N THR A 108 -7.63 4.62 -11.31
CA THR A 108 -8.37 4.86 -12.57
C THR A 108 -7.73 4.20 -13.80
N GLU A 109 -6.81 3.25 -13.59
CA GLU A 109 -6.08 2.51 -14.62
C GLU A 109 -5.31 3.41 -15.62
N ASN A 110 -4.94 4.61 -15.17
CA ASN A 110 -4.14 5.54 -15.96
C ASN A 110 -2.66 5.49 -15.54
N GLY A 111 -2.03 4.33 -15.74
CA GLY A 111 -0.67 4.06 -15.29
C GLY A 111 0.37 5.06 -15.77
N ASN A 112 0.24 5.60 -16.98
CA ASN A 112 1.18 6.60 -17.51
C ASN A 112 1.18 7.91 -16.70
N GLU A 113 0.01 8.40 -16.31
CA GLU A 113 -0.07 9.60 -15.46
C GLU A 113 0.31 9.26 -14.02
N ALA A 114 -0.09 8.10 -13.50
CA ALA A 114 0.31 7.62 -12.18
C ALA A 114 1.84 7.63 -12.04
N LYS A 115 2.58 7.05 -12.98
CA LYS A 115 4.06 7.04 -12.98
C LYS A 115 4.66 8.44 -12.90
N LYS A 116 4.19 9.38 -13.72
CA LYS A 116 4.67 10.76 -13.70
C LYS A 116 4.49 11.43 -12.34
N PHE A 117 3.35 11.20 -11.69
CA PHE A 117 3.07 11.78 -10.40
C PHE A 117 3.82 11.08 -9.26
N TYR A 118 4.05 9.76 -9.33
CA TYR A 118 4.95 9.06 -8.40
C TYR A 118 6.39 9.58 -8.52
N GLU A 119 6.94 9.67 -9.73
CA GLU A 119 8.28 10.21 -9.98
C GLU A 119 8.42 11.66 -9.49
N ARG A 120 7.41 12.49 -9.74
CA ARG A 120 7.36 13.87 -9.23
C ARG A 120 7.38 13.92 -7.70
N ALA A 121 6.58 13.08 -7.03
CA ALA A 121 6.52 13.03 -5.58
C ALA A 121 7.87 12.59 -5.00
N ILE A 122 8.48 11.54 -5.55
CA ILE A 122 9.82 11.07 -5.17
C ILE A 122 10.85 12.21 -5.30
N GLU A 123 10.86 12.91 -6.42
CA GLU A 123 11.78 14.02 -6.64
C GLU A 123 11.58 15.15 -5.61
N LEU A 124 10.34 15.47 -5.25
CA LEU A 124 10.01 16.49 -4.27
C LEU A 124 10.44 16.09 -2.86
N PHE A 125 10.15 14.86 -2.42
CA PHE A 125 10.55 14.36 -1.10
C PHE A 125 12.07 14.22 -0.96
N MET A 126 12.77 13.87 -2.03
CA MET A 126 14.24 13.85 -2.06
C MET A 126 14.88 15.25 -1.96
N ARG A 127 14.14 16.32 -2.25
CA ARG A 127 14.62 17.72 -2.16
C ARG A 127 14.43 18.34 -0.79
N LEU A 128 13.72 17.66 0.11
CA LEU A 128 13.55 18.13 1.49
C LEU A 128 14.88 18.05 2.25
N ASP A 129 15.01 18.81 3.32
CA ASP A 129 16.18 18.78 4.20
C ASP A 129 15.70 18.65 5.67
N PRO A 130 15.81 17.44 6.27
CA PRO A 130 16.27 16.19 5.65
C PRO A 130 15.27 15.61 4.63
N PRO A 131 15.72 14.78 3.68
CA PRO A 131 14.83 14.10 2.74
C PRO A 131 13.84 13.17 3.46
N ALA A 132 12.61 13.09 2.95
CA ALA A 132 11.58 12.20 3.46
C ALA A 132 11.75 10.77 2.90
N MET A 133 12.74 10.04 3.42
CA MET A 133 13.18 8.77 2.83
C MET A 133 12.14 7.67 2.92
N LEU A 134 11.32 7.61 3.98
CA LEU A 134 10.26 6.61 4.10
C LEU A 134 9.17 6.82 3.04
N ASP A 135 8.72 8.07 2.85
CA ASP A 135 7.79 8.39 1.77
C ASP A 135 8.36 8.01 0.39
N VAL A 136 9.66 8.22 0.19
CA VAL A 136 10.35 7.79 -1.05
C VAL A 136 10.32 6.26 -1.20
N ALA A 137 10.52 5.50 -0.13
CA ALA A 137 10.45 4.04 -0.18
C ALA A 137 9.05 3.54 -0.57
N ASP A 138 8.00 4.09 0.06
CA ASP A 138 6.61 3.74 -0.23
C ASP A 138 6.24 4.06 -1.68
N LEU A 139 6.63 5.24 -2.18
CA LEU A 139 6.36 5.63 -3.55
C LEU A 139 7.09 4.76 -4.57
N LYS A 140 8.34 4.36 -4.28
CA LYS A 140 9.09 3.43 -5.11
C LYS A 140 8.46 2.05 -5.13
N ASN A 141 8.00 1.57 -3.97
CA ASN A 141 7.27 0.31 -3.87
C ASN A 141 5.99 0.33 -4.73
N ASN A 142 5.22 1.40 -4.66
CA ASN A 142 3.99 1.54 -5.45
C ASN A 142 4.28 1.71 -6.95
N LEU A 143 5.30 2.48 -7.31
CA LEU A 143 5.72 2.67 -8.71
C LEU A 143 6.21 1.35 -9.33
N ALA A 144 6.81 0.47 -8.55
CA ALA A 144 7.27 -0.84 -9.02
C ALA A 144 6.11 -1.70 -9.56
N PHE A 145 4.94 -1.67 -8.92
CA PHE A 145 3.76 -2.40 -9.42
C PHE A 145 3.30 -1.92 -10.80
N LEU A 146 3.43 -0.62 -11.10
CA LEU A 146 3.08 -0.09 -12.42
C LEU A 146 4.04 -0.58 -13.50
N TYR A 147 5.35 -0.63 -13.20
CA TYR A 147 6.34 -1.21 -14.13
C TYR A 147 6.15 -2.71 -14.29
N GLU A 148 5.83 -3.43 -13.21
CA GLU A 148 5.51 -4.85 -13.26
C GLU A 148 4.28 -5.16 -14.12
N ALA A 149 3.23 -4.34 -14.03
CA ALA A 149 2.02 -4.47 -14.82
C ALA A 149 2.28 -4.25 -16.33
N GLU A 150 3.28 -3.44 -16.67
CA GLU A 150 3.72 -3.23 -18.05
C GLU A 150 4.70 -4.31 -18.57
N GLY A 151 5.14 -5.21 -17.68
CA GLY A 151 6.12 -6.26 -17.98
C GLY A 151 7.58 -5.79 -17.92
N ASP A 152 7.82 -4.60 -17.37
CA ASP A 152 9.18 -4.10 -17.12
C ASP A 152 9.67 -4.54 -15.74
N ASP A 153 9.85 -5.84 -15.59
CA ASP A 153 10.23 -6.47 -14.33
C ASP A 153 11.61 -6.00 -13.83
N ASN A 154 12.50 -5.55 -14.73
CA ASN A 154 13.83 -5.03 -14.34
C ASN A 154 13.74 -3.68 -13.62
N HIS A 155 12.88 -2.77 -14.10
CA HIS A 155 12.65 -1.50 -13.41
C HIS A 155 11.91 -1.72 -12.09
N ALA A 156 10.92 -2.63 -12.07
CA ALA A 156 10.22 -3.01 -10.85
C ALA A 156 11.19 -3.56 -9.78
N GLU A 157 12.08 -4.47 -10.15
CA GLU A 157 13.12 -5.01 -9.25
C GLU A 157 14.02 -3.89 -8.69
N THR A 158 14.49 -3.01 -9.54
CA THR A 158 15.37 -1.90 -9.13
C THR A 158 14.67 -1.00 -8.10
N LEU A 159 13.40 -0.64 -8.34
CA LEU A 159 12.61 0.18 -7.43
C LEU A 159 12.35 -0.49 -6.09
N LEU A 160 12.02 -1.80 -6.10
CA LEU A 160 11.79 -2.57 -4.87
C LEU A 160 13.08 -2.76 -4.06
N LEU A 161 14.24 -2.99 -4.71
CA LEU A 161 15.52 -3.08 -4.03
C LEU A 161 15.92 -1.76 -3.39
N ASP A 162 15.70 -0.64 -4.08
CA ASP A 162 15.93 0.69 -3.53
C ASP A 162 15.00 0.97 -2.34
N ALA A 163 13.70 0.64 -2.46
CA ALA A 163 12.73 0.79 -1.40
C ALA A 163 13.11 -0.07 -0.18
N LEU A 164 13.48 -1.34 -0.40
CA LEU A 164 13.92 -2.25 0.66
C LEU A 164 15.16 -1.71 1.40
N LYS A 165 16.13 -1.20 0.65
CA LYS A 165 17.33 -0.61 1.25
C LYS A 165 16.97 0.58 2.14
N ILE A 166 16.15 1.51 1.66
CA ILE A 166 15.72 2.69 2.42
C ILE A 166 14.97 2.26 3.67
N SER A 167 13.95 1.42 3.54
CA SER A 167 13.14 0.97 4.67
C SER A 167 14.00 0.24 5.72
N HIS A 168 14.93 -0.61 5.29
CA HIS A 168 15.86 -1.28 6.19
C HIS A 168 16.80 -0.30 6.92
N ASP A 169 17.31 0.73 6.24
CA ASP A 169 18.23 1.71 6.80
C ASP A 169 17.52 2.64 7.80
N GLU A 170 16.24 3.01 7.55
CA GLU A 170 15.45 3.94 8.37
C GLU A 170 14.69 3.25 9.53
N LEU A 171 14.08 2.10 9.27
CA LEU A 171 13.19 1.40 10.22
C LEU A 171 13.81 0.13 10.80
N GLY A 172 14.79 -0.44 10.08
CA GLY A 172 15.38 -1.73 10.44
C GLY A 172 14.67 -2.91 9.79
N LYS A 173 15.33 -4.07 9.91
CA LYS A 173 14.84 -5.31 9.27
C LYS A 173 13.59 -5.91 9.93
N GLU A 174 13.23 -5.48 11.13
CA GLU A 174 12.11 -6.03 11.92
C GLU A 174 10.82 -5.22 11.75
N ASP A 175 10.85 -4.19 10.91
CA ASP A 175 9.69 -3.34 10.68
C ASP A 175 8.70 -3.94 9.66
N SER A 176 7.40 -3.70 9.85
CA SER A 176 6.33 -4.27 9.02
C SER A 176 6.35 -3.78 7.57
N GLU A 177 6.78 -2.54 7.31
CA GLU A 177 6.94 -1.99 5.96
C GLU A 177 8.08 -2.68 5.23
N THR A 178 9.22 -2.90 5.93
CA THR A 178 10.33 -3.70 5.40
C THR A 178 9.87 -5.11 5.00
N ALA A 179 9.03 -5.75 5.84
CA ALA A 179 8.46 -7.07 5.52
C ALA A 179 7.51 -7.04 4.31
N ALA A 180 6.72 -5.98 4.16
CA ALA A 180 5.84 -5.83 3.01
C ALA A 180 6.64 -5.71 1.70
N ILE A 181 7.70 -4.89 1.67
CA ILE A 181 8.57 -4.75 0.50
C ILE A 181 9.29 -6.07 0.18
N CYS A 182 9.75 -6.81 1.20
CA CYS A 182 10.32 -8.15 1.00
C CYS A 182 9.30 -9.10 0.34
N ASN A 183 8.04 -9.11 0.77
CA ASN A 183 7.00 -9.92 0.16
C ASN A 183 6.76 -9.54 -1.32
N ASN A 184 6.74 -8.24 -1.64
CA ASN A 184 6.54 -7.76 -2.99
C ASN A 184 7.70 -8.16 -3.90
N LEU A 185 8.94 -7.99 -3.43
CA LEU A 185 10.13 -8.43 -4.16
C LEU A 185 10.16 -9.95 -4.34
N GLY A 186 9.74 -10.71 -3.32
CA GLY A 186 9.58 -12.17 -3.40
C GLY A 186 8.57 -12.57 -4.47
N ALA A 187 7.43 -11.89 -4.55
CA ALA A 187 6.42 -12.13 -5.58
C ALA A 187 6.94 -11.84 -7.00
N LEU A 188 7.67 -10.74 -7.18
CA LEU A 188 8.32 -10.41 -8.44
C LEU A 188 9.33 -11.48 -8.84
N TYR A 189 10.16 -11.97 -7.92
CA TYR A 189 11.11 -13.04 -8.17
C TYR A 189 10.43 -14.38 -8.52
N GLN A 190 9.28 -14.70 -7.90
CA GLN A 190 8.47 -15.85 -8.29
C GLN A 190 7.97 -15.73 -9.73
N LYS A 191 7.39 -14.58 -10.08
CA LYS A 191 6.88 -14.29 -11.43
C LYS A 191 7.99 -14.42 -12.49
N THR A 192 9.20 -13.98 -12.17
CA THR A 192 10.35 -14.01 -13.09
C THR A 192 11.14 -15.32 -13.07
N GLY A 193 10.72 -16.30 -12.25
CA GLY A 193 11.36 -17.62 -12.16
C GLY A 193 12.62 -17.67 -11.30
N HIS A 194 12.90 -16.62 -10.53
CA HIS A 194 14.03 -16.53 -9.62
C HIS A 194 13.66 -17.11 -8.23
N TYR A 195 13.29 -18.39 -8.19
CA TYR A 195 12.67 -19.03 -7.01
C TYR A 195 13.56 -19.06 -5.76
N ILE A 196 14.89 -19.06 -5.91
CA ILE A 196 15.82 -19.00 -4.77
C ILE A 196 15.73 -17.64 -4.09
N GLN A 197 15.78 -16.56 -4.88
CA GLN A 197 15.64 -15.19 -4.38
C GLN A 197 14.23 -14.97 -3.80
N ALA A 198 13.19 -15.48 -4.45
CA ALA A 198 11.82 -15.42 -3.94
C ALA A 198 11.72 -16.03 -2.54
N ARG A 199 12.26 -17.23 -2.34
CA ARG A 199 12.30 -17.89 -1.04
C ARG A 199 13.05 -17.07 0.01
N GLU A 200 14.20 -16.48 -0.33
CA GLU A 200 14.97 -15.64 0.59
C GLU A 200 14.14 -14.43 1.04
N MET A 201 13.51 -13.73 0.11
CA MET A 201 12.68 -12.57 0.42
C MET A 201 11.45 -12.93 1.27
N HIS A 202 10.75 -14.02 0.93
CA HIS A 202 9.61 -14.48 1.73
C HIS A 202 10.02 -14.99 3.12
N ASN A 203 11.20 -15.58 3.29
CA ASN A 203 11.73 -15.93 4.61
C ASN A 203 11.98 -14.66 5.44
N MET A 204 12.63 -13.63 4.86
CA MET A 204 12.85 -12.37 5.56
C MET A 204 11.54 -11.73 6.01
N ALA A 205 10.51 -11.73 5.15
CA ALA A 205 9.20 -11.22 5.50
C ALA A 205 8.52 -12.04 6.61
N LEU A 206 8.65 -13.37 6.57
CA LEU A 206 8.10 -14.27 7.58
C LEU A 206 8.76 -14.08 8.94
N ASP A 207 10.09 -14.03 8.98
CA ASP A 207 10.86 -13.83 10.23
C ASP A 207 10.43 -12.50 10.88
N ASN A 208 10.43 -11.42 10.10
CA ASN A 208 10.02 -10.11 10.55
C ASN A 208 8.59 -10.11 11.12
N ARG A 209 7.59 -10.58 10.36
CA ARG A 209 6.19 -10.58 10.80
C ARG A 209 5.96 -11.51 11.99
N SER A 210 6.69 -12.62 12.08
CA SER A 210 6.61 -13.52 13.23
C SER A 210 7.11 -12.86 14.51
N GLU A 211 8.13 -11.99 14.41
CA GLU A 211 8.70 -11.26 15.54
C GLU A 211 7.84 -10.05 15.90
N SER A 212 7.40 -9.26 14.93
CA SER A 212 6.69 -8.00 15.15
C SER A 212 5.19 -8.17 15.44
N LEU A 213 4.50 -9.08 14.74
CA LEU A 213 3.05 -9.27 14.83
C LEU A 213 2.66 -10.56 15.57
N GLY A 214 3.59 -11.50 15.67
CA GLY A 214 3.37 -12.82 16.27
C GLY A 214 3.00 -13.90 15.25
N LYS A 215 3.18 -15.16 15.69
CA LYS A 215 3.07 -16.35 14.82
C LYS A 215 1.66 -16.66 14.34
N ASP A 216 0.63 -16.20 15.06
CA ASP A 216 -0.78 -16.45 14.71
C ASP A 216 -1.44 -15.26 14.00
N HIS A 217 -0.66 -14.22 13.65
CA HIS A 217 -1.19 -13.05 12.94
C HIS A 217 -1.50 -13.39 11.46
N PRO A 218 -2.61 -12.89 10.87
CA PRO A 218 -2.95 -13.15 9.47
C PRO A 218 -1.85 -12.82 8.47
N ASP A 219 -1.12 -11.73 8.66
CA ASP A 219 0.00 -11.35 7.78
C ASP A 219 1.17 -12.35 7.88
N THR A 220 1.39 -12.94 9.06
CA THR A 220 2.33 -14.06 9.22
C THR A 220 1.83 -15.28 8.45
N GLY A 221 0.51 -15.53 8.47
CA GLY A 221 -0.15 -16.53 7.65
C GLY A 221 0.06 -16.32 6.15
N GLN A 222 -0.03 -15.07 5.68
CA GLN A 222 0.26 -14.71 4.30
C GLN A 222 1.72 -15.02 3.93
N SER A 223 2.67 -14.63 4.80
CA SER A 223 4.09 -14.90 4.56
C SER A 223 4.38 -16.41 4.51
N HIS A 224 3.74 -17.22 5.35
CA HIS A 224 3.81 -18.68 5.25
C HIS A 224 3.29 -19.18 3.90
N GLY A 225 2.14 -18.70 3.43
CA GLY A 225 1.56 -19.08 2.14
C GLY A 225 2.47 -18.72 0.97
N ASN A 226 3.03 -17.52 0.94
CA ASN A 226 3.95 -17.08 -0.11
C ASN A 226 5.25 -17.91 -0.12
N LEU A 227 5.82 -18.14 1.07
CA LEU A 227 7.00 -18.98 1.21
C LEU A 227 6.73 -20.41 0.75
N ALA A 228 5.56 -20.96 1.05
CA ALA A 228 5.18 -22.30 0.61
C ALA A 228 5.17 -22.44 -0.91
N VAL A 229 4.66 -21.43 -1.62
CA VAL A 229 4.69 -21.41 -3.09
C VAL A 229 6.14 -21.36 -3.60
N ALA A 230 6.98 -20.47 -3.05
CA ALA A 230 8.39 -20.37 -3.45
C ALA A 230 9.18 -21.66 -3.18
N LEU A 231 8.89 -22.35 -2.06
CA LEU A 231 9.49 -23.63 -1.73
C LEU A 231 9.04 -24.76 -2.69
N ALA A 232 7.77 -24.75 -3.08
CA ALA A 232 7.24 -25.71 -4.06
C ALA A 232 7.92 -25.56 -5.42
N GLU A 233 8.10 -24.33 -5.90
CA GLU A 233 8.77 -24.00 -7.16
C GLU A 233 10.30 -24.26 -7.10
N SER A 234 10.91 -24.21 -5.91
CA SER A 234 12.33 -24.51 -5.70
C SER A 234 12.59 -25.97 -5.31
N GLU A 235 11.67 -26.88 -5.64
CA GLU A 235 11.79 -28.34 -5.43
C GLU A 235 11.98 -28.76 -3.95
N GLN A 236 11.37 -28.05 -3.02
CA GLN A 236 11.36 -28.34 -1.59
C GLN A 236 9.93 -28.70 -1.09
N PRO A 237 9.34 -29.82 -1.60
CA PRO A 237 7.91 -30.09 -1.40
C PRO A 237 7.51 -30.42 0.04
N LYS A 238 8.45 -30.87 0.87
CA LYS A 238 8.15 -31.17 2.28
C LYS A 238 7.94 -29.90 3.09
N GLU A 239 8.91 -28.98 2.97
CA GLU A 239 8.88 -27.68 3.61
C GLU A 239 7.68 -26.84 3.09
N ALA A 240 7.43 -26.91 1.78
CA ALA A 240 6.27 -26.26 1.17
C ALA A 240 4.96 -26.70 1.84
N ARG A 241 4.78 -28.02 2.06
CA ARG A 241 3.60 -28.56 2.72
C ARG A 241 3.44 -28.05 4.16
N GLU A 242 4.53 -28.04 4.93
CA GLU A 242 4.52 -27.54 6.31
C GLU A 242 4.09 -26.07 6.38
N HIS A 243 4.61 -25.24 5.48
CA HIS A 243 4.24 -23.83 5.43
C HIS A 243 2.81 -23.60 4.93
N PHE A 244 2.31 -24.37 3.98
CA PHE A 244 0.89 -24.33 3.59
C PHE A 244 -0.02 -24.71 4.76
N ASP A 245 0.31 -25.75 5.52
CA ASP A 245 -0.48 -26.17 6.68
C ASP A 245 -0.50 -25.09 7.76
N LEU A 246 0.64 -24.45 8.06
CA LEU A 246 0.71 -23.33 9.00
C LEU A 246 -0.13 -22.13 8.55
N SER A 247 -0.05 -21.75 7.28
CA SER A 247 -0.85 -20.67 6.71
C SER A 247 -2.35 -20.94 6.84
N LEU A 248 -2.80 -22.14 6.48
CA LEU A 248 -4.20 -22.54 6.63
C LEU A 248 -4.67 -22.52 8.09
N ASP A 249 -3.86 -23.03 9.02
CA ASP A 249 -4.22 -23.08 10.44
C ASP A 249 -4.35 -21.65 11.04
N ILE A 250 -3.52 -20.71 10.59
CA ILE A 250 -3.61 -19.30 10.99
C ILE A 250 -4.91 -18.68 10.45
N TYR A 251 -5.19 -18.83 9.17
CA TYR A 251 -6.41 -18.26 8.58
C TYR A 251 -7.70 -18.92 9.07
N GLU A 252 -7.69 -20.21 9.38
CA GLU A 252 -8.87 -20.89 9.95
C GLU A 252 -9.21 -20.38 11.37
N LYS A 253 -8.22 -19.90 12.13
CA LYS A 253 -8.44 -19.24 13.43
C LYS A 253 -8.99 -17.82 13.27
N ASN A 254 -8.68 -17.15 12.15
CA ASN A 254 -8.98 -15.74 11.88
C ASN A 254 -9.92 -15.55 10.66
N LEU A 255 -10.82 -16.49 10.39
CA LEU A 255 -11.50 -16.62 9.09
C LEU A 255 -12.38 -15.41 8.70
N GLY A 256 -13.01 -14.72 9.67
CA GLY A 256 -14.06 -13.74 9.42
C GLY A 256 -13.68 -12.65 8.38
N GLU A 257 -12.61 -11.94 8.59
CA GLU A 257 -12.16 -10.84 7.71
C GLU A 257 -11.20 -11.32 6.61
N HIS A 258 -10.67 -12.57 6.71
CA HIS A 258 -9.61 -13.10 5.85
C HIS A 258 -10.08 -14.23 4.92
N LEU A 259 -11.36 -14.21 4.52
CA LEU A 259 -11.94 -15.24 3.62
C LEU A 259 -11.24 -15.31 2.26
N SER A 260 -10.87 -14.17 1.70
CA SER A 260 -10.17 -14.07 0.41
C SER A 260 -8.77 -14.68 0.48
N ASP A 261 -8.03 -14.34 1.55
CA ASP A 261 -6.66 -14.82 1.76
C ASP A 261 -6.66 -16.33 2.00
N TYR A 262 -7.59 -16.82 2.83
CA TYR A 262 -7.80 -18.24 3.02
C TYR A 262 -8.08 -18.97 1.71
N ALA A 263 -8.97 -18.44 0.88
CA ALA A 263 -9.30 -19.04 -0.42
C ALA A 263 -8.09 -19.10 -1.36
N THR A 264 -7.25 -18.06 -1.35
CA THR A 264 -6.00 -18.00 -2.11
C THR A 264 -5.03 -19.10 -1.67
N VAL A 265 -4.82 -19.26 -0.36
CA VAL A 265 -3.94 -20.32 0.17
C VAL A 265 -4.48 -21.72 -0.17
N VAL A 266 -5.79 -21.94 -0.02
CA VAL A 266 -6.45 -23.22 -0.41
C VAL A 266 -6.21 -23.50 -1.90
N THR A 267 -6.34 -22.52 -2.75
CA THR A 267 -6.12 -22.65 -4.20
C THR A 267 -4.68 -23.06 -4.50
N ASN A 268 -3.72 -22.33 -3.97
CA ASN A 268 -2.29 -22.58 -4.19
C ASN A 268 -1.87 -23.95 -3.65
N TYR A 269 -2.33 -24.30 -2.45
CA TYR A 269 -2.03 -25.60 -1.85
C TYR A 269 -2.67 -26.76 -2.62
N THR A 270 -3.92 -26.60 -3.07
CA THR A 270 -4.61 -27.61 -3.91
C THR A 270 -3.85 -27.83 -5.22
N GLN A 271 -3.39 -26.76 -5.86
CA GLN A 271 -2.59 -26.85 -7.08
C GLN A 271 -1.26 -27.58 -6.83
N PHE A 272 -0.57 -27.24 -5.76
CA PHE A 272 0.66 -27.93 -5.34
C PHE A 272 0.43 -29.43 -5.10
N LEU A 273 -0.64 -29.81 -4.38
CA LEU A 273 -0.98 -31.22 -4.11
C LEU A 273 -1.27 -31.99 -5.41
N LYS A 274 -2.05 -31.41 -6.32
CA LYS A 274 -2.33 -31.99 -7.64
C LYS A 274 -1.06 -32.14 -8.47
N GLY A 275 -0.21 -31.10 -8.50
CA GLY A 275 1.07 -31.13 -9.21
C GLY A 275 2.05 -32.17 -8.68
N SER A 276 2.00 -32.47 -7.37
CA SER A 276 2.80 -33.54 -6.73
C SER A 276 2.15 -34.94 -6.80
N GLY A 277 1.00 -35.09 -7.46
CA GLY A 277 0.27 -36.36 -7.60
C GLY A 277 -0.57 -36.77 -6.37
N ASP A 278 -0.73 -35.90 -5.38
CA ASP A 278 -1.52 -36.16 -4.18
C ASP A 278 -3.01 -35.72 -4.37
N GLU A 279 -3.68 -36.37 -5.33
CA GLU A 279 -5.10 -36.12 -5.63
C GLU A 279 -6.02 -36.32 -4.40
N LYS A 280 -5.68 -37.28 -3.53
CA LYS A 280 -6.47 -37.54 -2.31
C LYS A 280 -6.31 -36.38 -1.32
N GLY A 281 -5.10 -35.86 -1.14
CA GLY A 281 -4.84 -34.72 -0.30
C GLY A 281 -5.57 -33.46 -0.84
N ALA A 282 -5.51 -33.22 -2.15
CA ALA A 282 -6.23 -32.12 -2.80
C ALA A 282 -7.74 -32.18 -2.54
N MET A 283 -8.39 -33.34 -2.76
CA MET A 283 -9.81 -33.52 -2.49
C MET A 283 -10.17 -33.34 -1.01
N ALA A 284 -9.30 -33.77 -0.10
CA ALA A 284 -9.51 -33.63 1.34
C ALA A 284 -9.44 -32.14 1.74
N LEU A 285 -8.48 -31.39 1.18
CA LEU A 285 -8.33 -29.95 1.40
C LEU A 285 -9.54 -29.18 0.87
N GLU A 286 -9.99 -29.44 -0.36
CA GLU A 286 -11.18 -28.80 -0.94
C GLU A 286 -12.43 -29.04 -0.09
N LYS A 287 -12.59 -30.26 0.44
CA LYS A 287 -13.70 -30.59 1.35
C LYS A 287 -13.59 -29.87 2.71
N ARG A 288 -12.36 -29.77 3.28
CA ARG A 288 -12.07 -28.99 4.51
C ARG A 288 -12.47 -27.53 4.30
N ALA A 289 -11.97 -26.91 3.22
CA ALA A 289 -12.23 -25.52 2.87
C ALA A 289 -13.73 -25.23 2.68
N HIS A 290 -14.43 -26.08 1.93
CA HIS A 290 -15.88 -25.95 1.74
C HIS A 290 -16.66 -26.00 3.07
N LYS A 291 -16.22 -26.83 4.02
CA LYS A 291 -16.85 -26.90 5.34
C LYS A 291 -16.57 -25.63 6.17
N MET A 292 -15.38 -25.06 6.06
CA MET A 292 -15.01 -23.81 6.75
C MET A 292 -15.78 -22.62 6.21
N LEU A 293 -15.80 -22.43 4.88
CA LEU A 293 -16.52 -21.36 4.21
C LEU A 293 -18.05 -21.39 4.41
N LYS A 294 -18.62 -22.54 4.75
CA LYS A 294 -20.05 -22.64 5.11
C LYS A 294 -20.36 -22.22 6.54
N LYS A 295 -19.35 -22.10 7.40
CA LYS A 295 -19.52 -21.74 8.82
C LYS A 295 -19.24 -20.26 9.09
N ALA A 296 -18.48 -19.60 8.20
CA ALA A 296 -18.22 -18.18 8.19
C ALA A 296 -19.34 -17.39 7.52
#